data_fe27d5a2cdb755d960e15943db608252
#
_entry.id   fe27d5a2cdb755d960e15943db608252
#
_cell.length_a   1.000
_cell.length_b   1.000
_cell.length_c   1.000
_cell.angle_alpha   90.00
_cell.angle_beta   90.00
_cell.angle_gamma   90.00
#
_symmetry.space_group_name_H-M   'P 1'
#
loop_
_entity.id
_entity.type
_entity.pdbx_description
1 polymer ?
#
loop_
_entity_poly.entity_id
_entity_poly.type
_entity_poly.pdbx_seq_one_letter_code
_entity_poly.pdbx_strand_id
1 'polypeptide(L)'
;MEEATHGRLGRPTAHLLLPCRSDSVPVVRALLSRDLERWAVPEEVADAILLASGEAVTNAVVHGAWGQQDSAMVIRWAMAGGRFSFSVQDRGPGFDSSGTAMSRRAHPSQNRGRGLYIMHALMDRVVVDSGLNGTRILLEKALDAGAGRLGRGL
;
A
#
# COMPACT_ATOMS: atom_id res chain seq x y z
N MET A 1 28.66 0.24 -9.86
CA MET A 1 27.53 0.74 -10.69
C MET A 1 26.41 -0.29 -10.62
N GLU A 2 25.62 -0.25 -9.56
CA GLU A 2 24.43 -1.07 -9.44
C GLU A 2 23.25 -0.22 -9.87
N GLU A 3 22.81 -0.44 -11.10
CA GLU A 3 21.50 0.02 -11.53
C GLU A 3 20.44 -0.75 -10.74
N ALA A 4 19.91 -0.09 -9.73
CA ALA A 4 18.68 -0.55 -9.11
C ALA A 4 17.64 -0.71 -10.21
N THR A 5 17.22 -1.94 -10.44
CA THR A 5 16.13 -2.32 -11.32
C THR A 5 14.84 -1.67 -10.79
N HIS A 6 14.67 -0.41 -11.12
CA HIS A 6 13.37 0.25 -11.02
C HIS A 6 12.51 -0.41 -12.10
N GLY A 7 11.82 -1.47 -11.70
CA GLY A 7 10.78 -2.04 -12.55
C GLY A 7 9.95 -0.89 -13.10
N ARG A 8 9.77 -0.87 -14.40
CA ARG A 8 8.96 0.12 -15.11
C ARG A 8 7.53 0.07 -14.54
N LEU A 9 7.33 0.80 -13.46
CA LEU A 9 6.00 1.20 -13.05
C LEU A 9 5.46 2.06 -14.19
N GLY A 10 4.39 1.64 -14.81
CA GLY A 10 3.67 2.47 -15.77
C GLY A 10 3.45 3.86 -15.16
N ARG A 11 3.21 4.87 -15.99
CA ARG A 11 2.93 6.22 -15.49
C ARG A 11 1.87 6.13 -14.40
N PRO A 12 2.09 6.71 -13.21
CA PRO A 12 1.11 6.63 -12.15
C PRO A 12 -0.21 7.22 -12.64
N THR A 13 -1.29 6.49 -12.46
CA THR A 13 -2.64 6.97 -12.76
C THR A 13 -3.04 8.06 -11.79
N ALA A 14 -2.57 7.96 -10.56
CA ALA A 14 -2.76 8.98 -9.54
C ALA A 14 -1.44 9.33 -8.87
N HIS A 15 -1.30 10.60 -8.54
CA HIS A 15 -0.18 11.15 -7.77
C HIS A 15 -0.75 12.22 -6.86
N LEU A 16 -0.80 11.93 -5.58
CA LEU A 16 -1.41 12.79 -4.57
C LEU A 16 -0.36 13.24 -3.56
N LEU A 17 -0.45 14.50 -3.16
CA LEU A 17 0.24 15.03 -1.99
C LEU A 17 -0.83 15.39 -0.96
N LEU A 18 -0.84 14.68 0.16
CA LEU A 18 -1.85 14.83 1.21
C LEU A 18 -1.18 15.03 2.57
N PRO A 19 -1.82 15.75 3.50
CA PRO A 19 -1.31 15.84 4.85
C PRO A 19 -1.39 14.49 5.57
N CYS A 20 -0.44 14.23 6.47
CA CYS A 20 -0.44 13.05 7.34
C CYS A 20 -1.50 13.19 8.44
N ARG A 21 -2.76 13.16 8.06
CA ARG A 21 -3.93 13.33 8.93
C ARG A 21 -4.94 12.23 8.67
N SER A 22 -5.70 11.88 9.69
CA SER A 22 -6.71 10.82 9.60
C SER A 22 -7.79 11.09 8.55
N ASP A 23 -8.13 12.36 8.30
CA ASP A 23 -9.10 12.75 7.28
C ASP A 23 -8.59 12.56 5.83
N SER A 24 -7.31 12.34 5.63
CA SER A 24 -6.75 11.97 4.32
C SER A 24 -7.05 10.50 3.94
N VAL A 25 -7.27 9.62 4.90
CA VAL A 25 -7.53 8.19 4.64
C VAL A 25 -8.80 7.98 3.81
N PRO A 26 -9.97 8.54 4.18
CA PRO A 26 -11.17 8.40 3.36
C PRO A 26 -11.06 9.06 1.97
N VAL A 27 -10.26 10.11 1.82
CA VAL A 27 -10.01 10.74 0.51
C VAL A 27 -9.31 9.77 -0.43
N VAL A 28 -8.23 9.14 0.02
CA VAL A 28 -7.52 8.12 -0.76
C VAL A 28 -8.44 6.96 -1.11
N ARG A 29 -9.20 6.46 -0.12
CA ARG A 29 -10.13 5.35 -0.32
C ARG A 29 -11.17 5.67 -1.41
N ALA A 30 -11.77 6.85 -1.39
CA ALA A 30 -12.79 7.25 -2.36
C ALA A 30 -12.21 7.34 -3.78
N LEU A 31 -11.05 7.97 -3.93
CA LEU A 31 -10.40 8.12 -5.23
C LEU A 31 -9.91 6.78 -5.80
N LEU A 32 -9.31 5.95 -4.97
CA LEU A 32 -8.85 4.62 -5.36
C LEU A 32 -10.03 3.71 -5.72
N SER A 33 -11.09 3.71 -4.94
CA SER A 33 -12.31 2.93 -5.21
C SER A 33 -12.89 3.27 -6.59
N ARG A 34 -12.97 4.56 -6.92
CA ARG A 34 -13.43 5.02 -8.24
C ARG A 34 -12.56 4.47 -9.37
N ASP A 35 -11.24 4.50 -9.22
CA ASP A 35 -10.33 4.01 -10.26
C ASP A 35 -10.42 2.48 -10.39
N LEU A 36 -10.54 1.74 -9.28
CA LEU A 36 -10.75 0.29 -9.30
C LEU A 36 -12.05 -0.10 -10.03
N GLU A 37 -13.13 0.65 -9.83
CA GLU A 37 -14.39 0.46 -10.57
C GLU A 37 -14.20 0.73 -12.07
N ARG A 38 -13.52 1.82 -12.43
CA ARG A 38 -13.24 2.18 -13.83
C ARG A 38 -12.41 1.11 -14.53
N TRP A 39 -11.53 0.43 -13.82
CA TRP A 39 -10.73 -0.68 -14.36
C TRP A 39 -11.45 -2.02 -14.31
N ALA A 40 -12.69 -2.04 -13.88
CA ALA A 40 -13.50 -3.26 -13.72
C ALA A 40 -12.79 -4.34 -12.88
N VAL A 41 -12.10 -3.95 -11.84
CA VAL A 41 -11.46 -4.88 -10.90
C VAL A 41 -12.55 -5.66 -10.16
N PRO A 42 -12.46 -7.01 -10.09
CA PRO A 42 -13.41 -7.80 -9.34
C PRO A 42 -13.55 -7.34 -7.89
N GLU A 43 -14.76 -7.35 -7.36
CA GLU A 43 -15.10 -6.79 -6.04
C GLU A 43 -14.19 -7.34 -4.93
N GLU A 44 -13.98 -8.66 -4.89
CA GLU A 44 -13.12 -9.30 -3.88
C GLU A 44 -11.67 -8.79 -3.94
N VAL A 45 -11.14 -8.59 -5.15
CA VAL A 45 -9.80 -8.06 -5.36
C VAL A 45 -9.74 -6.56 -4.99
N ALA A 46 -10.76 -5.81 -5.37
CA ALA A 46 -10.87 -4.39 -5.03
C ALA A 46 -10.92 -4.18 -3.51
N ASP A 47 -11.68 -4.99 -2.79
CA ASP A 47 -11.76 -4.94 -1.33
C ASP A 47 -10.41 -5.22 -0.67
N ALA A 48 -9.68 -6.22 -1.16
CA ALA A 48 -8.34 -6.52 -0.68
C ALA A 48 -7.37 -5.35 -0.91
N ILE A 49 -7.40 -4.75 -2.10
CA ILE A 49 -6.58 -3.58 -2.43
C ILE A 49 -6.93 -2.38 -1.54
N LEU A 50 -8.22 -2.09 -1.38
CA LEU A 50 -8.68 -0.96 -0.55
C LEU A 50 -8.28 -1.14 0.92
N LEU A 51 -8.40 -2.35 1.44
CA LEU A 51 -8.00 -2.62 2.82
C LEU A 51 -6.49 -2.49 3.02
N ALA A 52 -5.69 -3.13 2.17
CA ALA A 52 -4.23 -3.07 2.26
C ALA A 52 -3.69 -1.64 2.06
N SER A 53 -4.23 -0.90 1.08
CA SER A 53 -3.86 0.50 0.82
C SER A 53 -4.27 1.41 1.99
N GLY A 54 -5.43 1.17 2.58
CA GLY A 54 -5.90 1.88 3.78
C GLY A 54 -4.95 1.70 4.97
N GLU A 55 -4.46 0.49 5.18
CA GLU A 55 -3.46 0.21 6.22
C GLU A 55 -2.13 0.94 5.96
N ALA A 56 -1.67 0.95 4.70
CA ALA A 56 -0.45 1.65 4.33
C ALA A 56 -0.57 3.17 4.56
N VAL A 57 -1.70 3.78 4.19
CA VAL A 57 -1.96 5.21 4.44
C VAL A 57 -2.08 5.50 5.93
N THR A 58 -2.76 4.65 6.69
CA THR A 58 -2.87 4.79 8.15
C THR A 58 -1.50 4.74 8.83
N ASN A 59 -0.60 3.86 8.38
CA ASN A 59 0.77 3.84 8.86
C ASN A 59 1.50 5.15 8.60
N ALA A 60 1.34 5.75 7.41
CA ALA A 60 1.93 7.05 7.09
C ALA A 60 1.34 8.17 7.98
N VAL A 61 0.04 8.13 8.26
CA VAL A 61 -0.60 9.09 9.18
C VAL A 61 -0.05 8.96 10.59
N VAL A 62 0.07 7.75 11.11
CA VAL A 62 0.53 7.51 12.49
C VAL A 62 2.02 7.80 12.65
N HIS A 63 2.86 7.36 11.72
CA HIS A 63 4.32 7.44 11.83
C HIS A 63 4.92 8.68 11.17
N GLY A 64 4.27 9.19 10.11
CA GLY A 64 4.75 10.36 9.37
C GLY A 64 4.48 11.69 10.05
N ALA A 65 3.49 11.75 10.94
CA ALA A 65 3.05 12.97 11.61
C ALA A 65 3.77 13.27 12.95
N TRP A 66 4.73 12.46 13.35
CA TRP A 66 5.37 12.59 14.67
C TRP A 66 6.02 13.95 14.87
N GLY A 67 5.37 14.81 15.65
CA GLY A 67 5.88 16.10 16.10
C GLY A 67 5.87 17.22 15.05
N GLN A 68 5.31 17.01 13.85
CA GLN A 68 5.22 18.02 12.80
C GLN A 68 3.77 18.18 12.33
N GLN A 69 3.18 19.34 12.57
CA GLN A 69 1.79 19.63 12.16
C GLN A 69 1.59 19.68 10.65
N ASP A 70 2.66 19.89 9.89
CA ASP A 70 2.61 20.10 8.43
C ASP A 70 3.24 18.95 7.64
N SER A 71 3.35 17.76 8.21
CA SER A 71 3.89 16.62 7.47
C SER A 71 2.92 16.17 6.38
N ALA A 72 3.49 15.91 5.21
CA ALA A 72 2.77 15.44 4.04
C ALA A 72 3.26 14.05 3.63
N MET A 73 2.37 13.29 3.00
CA MET A 73 2.66 12.02 2.37
C MET A 73 2.41 12.11 0.88
N VAL A 74 3.21 11.39 0.11
CA VAL A 74 3.05 11.23 -1.33
C VAL A 74 2.46 9.86 -1.60
N ILE A 75 1.35 9.83 -2.31
CA ILE A 75 0.64 8.59 -2.65
C ILE A 75 0.57 8.45 -4.16
N ARG A 76 0.87 7.26 -4.67
CA ARG A 76 0.79 6.94 -6.09
C ARG A 76 0.14 5.58 -6.28
N TRP A 77 -0.65 5.43 -7.32
CA TRP A 77 -1.10 4.11 -7.78
C TRP A 77 -1.22 4.06 -9.29
N ALA A 78 -1.11 2.87 -9.81
CA ALA A 78 -1.20 2.59 -11.24
C ALA A 78 -1.75 1.20 -11.49
N MET A 79 -2.35 1.04 -12.67
CA MET A 79 -2.71 -0.25 -13.25
C MET A 79 -1.98 -0.38 -14.57
N ALA A 80 -1.17 -1.39 -14.72
CA ALA A 80 -0.43 -1.65 -15.96
C ALA A 80 -0.17 -3.14 -16.14
N GLY A 81 -0.46 -3.68 -17.33
CA GLY A 81 -0.19 -5.07 -17.66
C GLY A 81 -0.84 -6.08 -16.74
N GLY A 82 -2.08 -5.81 -16.28
CA GLY A 82 -2.78 -6.69 -15.34
C GLY A 82 -2.21 -6.68 -13.91
N ARG A 83 -1.40 -5.69 -13.58
CA ARG A 83 -0.81 -5.52 -12.25
C ARG A 83 -1.16 -4.16 -11.67
N PHE A 84 -1.70 -4.20 -10.48
CA PHE A 84 -1.93 -3.02 -9.65
C PHE A 84 -0.70 -2.73 -8.80
N SER A 85 -0.33 -1.47 -8.69
CA SER A 85 0.71 -0.98 -7.79
C SER A 85 0.21 0.23 -7.00
N PHE A 86 0.61 0.31 -5.74
CA PHE A 86 0.30 1.41 -4.83
C PHE A 86 1.53 1.73 -4.00
N SER A 87 1.83 2.99 -3.83
CA SER A 87 2.88 3.41 -2.91
C SER A 87 2.47 4.61 -2.08
N VAL A 88 2.89 4.62 -0.84
CA VAL A 88 2.80 5.76 0.07
C VAL A 88 4.17 6.03 0.66
N GLN A 89 4.55 7.29 0.70
CA GLN A 89 5.82 7.74 1.26
C GLN A 89 5.56 8.92 2.20
N ASP A 90 6.03 8.81 3.44
CA ASP A 90 6.07 9.89 4.42
C ASP A 90 7.51 10.35 4.68
N ARG A 91 7.68 11.40 5.46
CA ARG A 91 8.97 11.93 5.89
C ARG A 91 9.16 11.84 7.41
N GLY A 92 8.45 10.94 8.06
CA GLY A 92 8.59 10.70 9.50
C GLY A 92 9.94 10.08 9.87
N PRO A 93 10.17 9.83 11.17
CA PRO A 93 11.44 9.26 11.65
C PRO A 93 11.66 7.80 11.27
N GLY A 94 10.72 7.19 10.55
CA GLY A 94 10.76 5.77 10.24
C GLY A 94 10.35 4.88 11.41
N PHE A 95 10.29 3.59 11.16
CA PHE A 95 10.04 2.57 12.18
C PHE A 95 10.82 1.28 11.84
N ASP A 96 11.02 0.46 12.84
CA ASP A 96 11.65 -0.85 12.64
C ASP A 96 10.64 -1.82 12.02
N SER A 97 10.87 -2.18 10.75
CA SER A 97 10.08 -3.17 10.03
C SER A 97 10.72 -4.57 10.04
N SER A 98 11.93 -4.69 10.64
CA SER A 98 12.70 -5.92 10.64
C SER A 98 12.10 -6.99 11.58
N GLY A 99 11.30 -7.89 11.01
CA GLY A 99 10.96 -9.17 11.61
C GLY A 99 10.06 -9.18 12.85
N THR A 100 10.15 -8.20 13.71
CA THR A 100 9.40 -8.16 14.97
C THR A 100 7.92 -7.83 14.79
N ALA A 101 7.58 -7.05 13.78
CA ALA A 101 6.18 -6.74 13.47
C ALA A 101 5.42 -7.91 12.85
N MET A 102 6.11 -8.83 12.17
CA MET A 102 5.50 -10.05 11.60
C MET A 102 5.43 -11.19 12.61
N SER A 103 6.35 -11.26 13.54
CA SER A 103 6.41 -12.34 14.55
C SER A 103 5.59 -12.04 15.81
N ARG A 104 5.29 -10.78 16.07
CA ARG A 104 4.35 -10.42 17.13
C ARG A 104 2.94 -10.53 16.56
N ARG A 105 2.32 -11.67 16.77
CA ARG A 105 0.85 -11.74 16.76
C ARG A 105 0.38 -10.60 17.66
N ALA A 106 -0.16 -9.54 17.04
CA ALA A 106 -0.51 -8.35 17.74
C ALA A 106 -1.36 -8.70 18.97
N HIS A 107 -0.91 -8.31 20.14
CA HIS A 107 -1.76 -8.35 21.31
C HIS A 107 -3.06 -7.61 20.96
N PRO A 108 -4.25 -8.15 21.31
CA PRO A 108 -5.53 -7.55 20.90
C PRO A 108 -5.70 -6.07 21.27
N SER A 109 -4.93 -5.56 22.21
CA SER A 109 -4.93 -4.17 22.65
C SER A 109 -3.97 -3.25 21.89
N GLN A 110 -3.13 -3.79 21.00
CA GLN A 110 -2.21 -2.99 20.21
C GLN A 110 -2.62 -3.06 18.74
N ASN A 111 -3.33 -2.03 18.28
CA ASN A 111 -3.64 -1.86 16.85
C ASN A 111 -2.40 -1.62 15.97
N ARG A 112 -1.22 -1.59 16.58
CA ARG A 112 0.08 -1.42 15.93
C ARG A 112 0.66 -2.78 15.58
N GLY A 113 0.94 -3.03 14.29
CA GLY A 113 1.52 -4.26 13.78
C GLY A 113 0.56 -5.13 12.98
N ARG A 114 -0.74 -4.95 13.07
CA ARG A 114 -1.71 -5.65 12.23
C ARG A 114 -1.68 -5.18 10.78
N GLY A 115 -1.38 -3.91 10.53
CA GLY A 115 -1.37 -3.32 9.20
C GLY A 115 -0.40 -4.03 8.27
N LEU A 116 0.84 -4.29 8.68
CA LEU A 116 1.81 -5.02 7.86
C LEU A 116 1.37 -6.47 7.61
N TYR A 117 0.82 -7.14 8.62
CA TYR A 117 0.28 -8.48 8.45
C TYR A 117 -0.86 -8.51 7.44
N ILE A 118 -1.81 -7.56 7.53
CA ILE A 118 -2.93 -7.43 6.58
C ILE A 118 -2.41 -7.18 5.16
N MET A 119 -1.46 -6.26 4.99
CA MET A 119 -0.86 -5.98 3.69
C MET A 119 -0.22 -7.24 3.08
N HIS A 120 0.59 -7.97 3.85
CA HIS A 120 1.21 -9.21 3.39
C HIS A 120 0.21 -10.32 3.08
N ALA A 121 -0.88 -10.40 3.84
CA ALA A 121 -1.92 -11.42 3.62
C ALA A 121 -2.74 -11.15 2.34
N LEU A 122 -2.93 -9.89 1.97
CA LEU A 122 -3.83 -9.50 0.88
C LEU A 122 -3.11 -9.19 -0.44
N MET A 123 -1.84 -8.78 -0.38
CA MET A 123 -1.08 -8.36 -1.54
C MET A 123 -0.05 -9.40 -1.95
N ASP A 124 0.29 -9.44 -3.23
CA ASP A 124 1.29 -10.38 -3.75
C ASP A 124 2.72 -9.95 -3.40
N ARG A 125 2.94 -8.66 -3.28
CA ARG A 125 4.22 -8.08 -2.89
C ARG A 125 4.02 -6.88 -1.98
N VAL A 126 4.80 -6.85 -0.90
CA VAL A 126 4.87 -5.72 0.03
C VAL A 126 6.34 -5.40 0.25
N VAL A 127 6.72 -4.16 -0.01
CA VAL A 127 8.06 -3.65 0.28
C VAL A 127 7.94 -2.48 1.23
N VAL A 128 8.65 -2.56 2.34
CA VAL A 128 8.74 -1.48 3.33
C VAL A 128 10.18 -1.01 3.39
N ASP A 129 10.41 0.23 3.03
CA ASP A 129 11.68 0.91 3.15
C ASP A 129 11.54 2.03 4.16
N SER A 130 12.14 1.87 5.32
CA SER A 130 12.02 2.79 6.44
C SER A 130 13.39 3.18 6.97
N GLY A 131 13.59 4.46 7.19
CA GLY A 131 14.84 5.02 7.68
C GLY A 131 14.67 6.42 8.26
N LEU A 132 15.78 7.09 8.50
CA LEU A 132 15.79 8.41 9.11
C LEU A 132 15.09 9.49 8.28
N ASN A 133 14.91 9.26 6.96
CA ASN A 133 14.29 10.19 6.02
C ASN A 133 12.82 9.87 5.71
N GLY A 134 12.21 8.97 6.46
CA GLY A 134 10.83 8.58 6.31
C GLY A 134 10.62 7.12 5.96
N THR A 135 9.40 6.78 5.63
CA THR A 135 8.98 5.43 5.27
C THR A 135 8.28 5.43 3.92
N ARG A 136 8.64 4.45 3.10
CA ARG A 136 7.95 4.13 1.86
C ARG A 136 7.39 2.71 1.94
N ILE A 137 6.11 2.58 1.64
CA ILE A 137 5.46 1.27 1.49
C ILE A 137 5.05 1.13 0.03
N LEU A 138 5.41 0.02 -0.59
CA LEU A 138 4.99 -0.37 -1.93
C LEU A 138 4.18 -1.65 -1.85
N LEU A 139 3.01 -1.65 -2.46
CA LEU A 139 2.10 -2.78 -2.57
C LEU A 139 1.90 -3.13 -4.04
N GLU A 140 1.92 -4.41 -4.37
CA GLU A 140 1.61 -4.88 -5.71
C GLU A 140 0.65 -6.08 -5.65
N LYS A 141 -0.28 -6.12 -6.60
CA LYS A 141 -1.23 -7.21 -6.79
C LYS A 141 -1.45 -7.50 -8.25
N ALA A 142 -1.28 -8.77 -8.64
CA ALA A 142 -1.62 -9.24 -9.97
C ALA A 142 -3.12 -9.53 -10.05
N LEU A 143 -3.78 -9.08 -11.12
CA LEU A 143 -5.21 -9.28 -11.33
C LEU A 143 -5.52 -10.54 -12.12
N ASP A 144 -4.58 -11.03 -12.93
CA ASP A 144 -4.80 -12.12 -13.89
C ASP A 144 -4.54 -13.52 -13.33
N ALA A 145 -4.23 -13.68 -12.06
CA ALA A 145 -3.86 -14.97 -11.48
C ALA A 145 -5.04 -15.95 -11.27
N GLY A 146 -6.27 -15.57 -11.56
CA GLY A 146 -7.47 -16.37 -11.27
C GLY A 146 -8.27 -16.87 -12.47
N ALA A 147 -8.14 -16.26 -13.65
CA ALA A 147 -9.01 -16.58 -14.79
C ALA A 147 -8.48 -17.68 -15.73
N GLY A 148 -7.27 -18.19 -15.51
CA GLY A 148 -6.59 -19.08 -16.46
C GLY A 148 -6.50 -20.57 -16.08
N ARG A 149 -7.07 -21.03 -14.97
CA ARG A 149 -6.90 -22.42 -14.53
C ARG A 149 -8.18 -23.26 -14.40
N LEU A 150 -9.31 -22.79 -14.89
CA LEU A 150 -10.53 -23.61 -14.98
C LEU A 150 -10.95 -23.84 -16.43
N GLY A 151 -10.07 -24.45 -17.23
CA GLY A 151 -10.43 -24.72 -18.61
C GLY A 151 -9.47 -25.58 -19.42
N ARG A 152 -8.78 -26.55 -18.81
CA ARG A 152 -8.18 -27.65 -19.54
C ARG A 152 -8.14 -28.91 -18.67
N GLY A 153 -9.26 -29.56 -18.60
CA GLY A 153 -9.39 -30.85 -18.03
C GLY A 153 -10.60 -31.56 -18.62
N LEU A 154 -10.49 -31.97 -19.86
CA LEU A 154 -11.16 -33.10 -20.49
C LEU A 154 -10.38 -33.49 -21.72
#